data_1b9b899ad86854b7de7e18f0d6b7545c
#
_entry.id   1b9b899ad86854b7de7e18f0d6b7545c
#
_cell.length_a   1.000
_cell.length_b   1.000
_cell.length_c   1.000
_cell.angle_alpha   90.00
_cell.angle_beta   90.00
_cell.angle_gamma   90.00
#
_symmetry.space_group_name_H-M   'P 1'
#
loop_
_entity.id
_entity.type
_entity.pdbx_description
1 polymer ?
#
loop_
_entity_poly.entity_id
_entity_poly.type
_entity_poly.pdbx_seq_one_letter_code
_entity_poly.pdbx_strand_id
1 'polypeptide(L)'
;MKKFISGSISKFIYQSNSGPYKVGVFRVRETNDEDVSSFVNKLISFTGSFNEINSDVDYIFYGSLVNHPKYGVQYQVETYEVKPPSDIDSLVLYLSSGMFYGIGEKTAKRIVDKFGLNTIEVIKNDYPSVAIVSGMTITKARRMHDKIVENELNQELIIKLNGYGFTMKESIDLTTTYGKSLADIIENNIYMLIGEIPFDKLDTIFLMNHSEMNENRIMALILHNIELMCYESGDTIVKSEKLFIKLKRCFKGTFTSSSFLSYLHKLLDLKKIVILNDFVGLRNFYDTENEIIKTIFNINKIKETYRDEKINKLISSYEKRNNIIFNDEQKSAIKGSIKNNFYIITGGPGTGKTTIIKAIVDILKDLTKLQYNDIALLAPTGRASKRIAESVGANASTIHKYLKWNKETGAFTVDEYNKSSERIVIVDEASMIDIFLFLNLLHGIRNDVKLILVGDKNQLPSIGPGDLLNDLLSFDNICKSKLETIYRVRDGSYIIDL
;
A
#
# COMPACT_ATOMS: atom_id res chain seq x y z
N MET A 1 32.68 -18.03 -11.45
CA MET A 1 32.12 -17.03 -12.40
C MET A 1 30.61 -17.08 -12.31
N LYS A 2 29.93 -15.93 -12.34
CA LYS A 2 28.46 -15.91 -12.43
C LYS A 2 28.01 -16.50 -13.77
N LYS A 3 26.96 -17.33 -13.76
CA LYS A 3 26.34 -17.88 -14.96
C LYS A 3 25.63 -16.75 -15.72
N PHE A 4 25.79 -16.69 -17.05
CA PHE A 4 25.18 -15.66 -17.87
C PHE A 4 24.69 -16.15 -19.24
N ILE A 5 23.76 -15.40 -19.84
CA ILE A 5 23.44 -15.43 -21.27
C ILE A 5 23.63 -14.03 -21.84
N SER A 6 24.17 -13.92 -23.06
CA SER A 6 24.35 -12.66 -23.76
C SER A 6 23.61 -12.68 -25.09
N GLY A 7 23.01 -11.57 -25.49
CA GLY A 7 22.26 -11.44 -26.73
C GLY A 7 21.28 -10.29 -26.72
N SER A 8 20.18 -10.42 -27.46
CA SER A 8 19.16 -9.37 -27.66
C SER A 8 17.75 -9.84 -27.32
N ILE A 9 16.91 -8.91 -26.90
CA ILE A 9 15.49 -9.16 -26.66
C ILE A 9 14.77 -9.24 -28.01
N SER A 10 14.09 -10.36 -28.29
CA SER A 10 13.33 -10.55 -29.51
C SER A 10 11.95 -9.90 -29.43
N LYS A 11 11.26 -10.06 -28.28
CA LYS A 11 9.96 -9.45 -27.99
C LYS A 11 9.64 -9.49 -26.51
N PHE A 12 8.80 -8.56 -26.07
CA PHE A 12 8.15 -8.63 -24.77
C PHE A 12 6.82 -9.39 -24.86
N ILE A 13 6.55 -10.28 -23.90
CA ILE A 13 5.29 -11.02 -23.74
C ILE A 13 4.41 -10.29 -22.72
N TYR A 14 5.03 -9.79 -21.66
CA TYR A 14 4.36 -9.07 -20.59
C TYR A 14 5.28 -8.00 -20.02
N GLN A 15 4.72 -6.84 -19.75
CA GLN A 15 5.37 -5.76 -19.04
C GLN A 15 4.40 -5.25 -17.97
N SER A 16 4.84 -5.18 -16.74
CA SER A 16 4.01 -4.59 -15.65
C SER A 16 3.83 -3.10 -15.90
N ASN A 17 2.60 -2.61 -15.75
CA ASN A 17 2.30 -1.17 -15.91
C ASN A 17 2.77 -0.33 -14.70
N SER A 18 3.05 -0.97 -13.58
CA SER A 18 3.33 -0.32 -12.30
C SER A 18 4.61 -0.81 -11.62
N GLY A 19 5.38 -1.67 -12.29
CA GLY A 19 6.60 -2.21 -11.69
C GLY A 19 7.63 -2.66 -12.73
N PRO A 20 8.86 -2.95 -12.28
CA PRO A 20 9.97 -3.27 -13.15
C PRO A 20 9.89 -4.68 -13.76
N TYR A 21 8.89 -5.51 -13.38
CA TYR A 21 8.81 -6.91 -13.81
C TYR A 21 8.40 -7.05 -15.27
N LYS A 22 9.21 -7.80 -16.01
CA LYS A 22 8.98 -8.07 -17.44
C LYS A 22 9.17 -9.56 -17.76
N VAL A 23 8.43 -10.01 -18.77
CA VAL A 23 8.55 -11.34 -19.37
C VAL A 23 8.73 -11.15 -20.87
N GLY A 24 9.69 -11.83 -21.45
CA GLY A 24 9.95 -11.72 -22.88
C GLY A 24 10.65 -12.93 -23.45
N VAL A 25 11.10 -12.78 -24.69
CA VAL A 25 11.86 -13.79 -25.43
C VAL A 25 13.21 -13.19 -25.77
N PHE A 26 14.27 -13.89 -25.42
CA PHE A 26 15.67 -13.50 -25.62
C PHE A 26 16.35 -14.40 -26.64
N ARG A 27 17.08 -13.81 -27.55
CA ARG A 27 17.93 -14.54 -28.50
C ARG A 27 19.33 -14.67 -27.89
N VAL A 28 19.67 -15.86 -27.47
CA VAL A 28 20.98 -16.14 -26.88
C VAL A 28 22.05 -16.18 -27.99
N ARG A 29 23.12 -15.38 -27.85
CA ARG A 29 24.29 -15.40 -28.73
C ARG A 29 25.46 -16.12 -28.07
N GLU A 30 25.61 -15.92 -26.76
CA GLU A 30 26.74 -16.43 -26.00
C GLU A 30 26.29 -16.80 -24.58
N THR A 31 26.91 -17.82 -23.98
CA THR A 31 26.68 -18.22 -22.59
C THR A 31 27.90 -18.92 -22.01
N ASN A 32 28.08 -18.81 -20.70
CA ASN A 32 29.00 -19.65 -19.92
C ASN A 32 28.27 -20.71 -19.09
N ASP A 33 26.97 -20.83 -19.23
CA ASP A 33 26.14 -21.80 -18.52
C ASP A 33 25.90 -23.03 -19.37
N GLU A 34 26.42 -24.20 -18.92
CA GLU A 34 26.25 -25.47 -19.62
C GLU A 34 24.77 -25.84 -19.79
N ASP A 35 23.92 -25.53 -18.81
CA ASP A 35 22.48 -25.83 -18.82
C ASP A 35 21.74 -25.07 -19.95
N VAL A 36 22.29 -23.95 -20.41
CA VAL A 36 21.72 -23.08 -21.44
C VAL A 36 22.45 -23.22 -22.77
N SER A 37 23.53 -23.97 -22.84
CA SER A 37 24.35 -24.12 -24.06
C SER A 37 23.57 -24.57 -25.29
N SER A 38 22.54 -25.41 -25.11
CA SER A 38 21.62 -25.86 -26.18
C SER A 38 20.74 -24.76 -26.78
N PHE A 39 20.66 -23.60 -26.13
CA PHE A 39 19.90 -22.42 -26.59
C PHE A 39 20.76 -21.40 -27.32
N VAL A 40 22.06 -21.58 -27.48
CA VAL A 40 22.91 -20.69 -28.27
C VAL A 40 22.36 -20.60 -29.70
N ASN A 41 22.21 -19.38 -30.21
CA ASN A 41 21.56 -19.00 -31.48
C ASN A 41 20.06 -19.32 -31.54
N LYS A 42 19.43 -19.68 -30.42
CA LYS A 42 17.99 -19.92 -30.31
C LYS A 42 17.32 -18.90 -29.39
N LEU A 43 16.00 -19.03 -29.30
CA LEU A 43 15.16 -18.20 -28.45
C LEU A 43 14.88 -18.91 -27.14
N ILE A 44 14.97 -18.19 -26.01
CA ILE A 44 14.57 -18.64 -24.70
C ILE A 44 13.64 -17.60 -24.06
N SER A 45 12.64 -18.06 -23.31
CA SER A 45 11.83 -17.15 -22.52
C SER A 45 12.63 -16.65 -21.33
N PHE A 46 12.51 -15.38 -21.00
CA PHE A 46 13.11 -14.80 -19.79
C PHE A 46 12.10 -14.11 -18.91
N THR A 47 12.40 -14.05 -17.62
CA THR A 47 11.63 -13.33 -16.63
C THR A 47 12.57 -12.58 -15.68
N GLY A 48 12.18 -11.42 -15.20
CA GLY A 48 12.99 -10.66 -14.26
C GLY A 48 12.47 -9.24 -14.02
N SER A 49 13.17 -8.53 -13.16
CA SER A 49 12.95 -7.10 -12.91
C SER A 49 14.01 -6.29 -13.63
N PHE A 50 13.56 -5.30 -14.39
CA PHE A 50 14.42 -4.49 -15.24
C PHE A 50 14.02 -3.02 -15.10
N ASN A 51 15.00 -2.15 -15.10
CA ASN A 51 14.77 -0.73 -15.31
C ASN A 51 14.34 -0.49 -16.78
N GLU A 52 14.91 0.43 -17.47
CA GLU A 52 14.62 0.65 -18.89
C GLU A 52 15.38 -0.38 -19.76
N ILE A 53 14.66 -1.37 -20.31
CA ILE A 53 15.20 -2.29 -21.34
C ILE A 53 14.35 -2.23 -22.60
N ASN A 54 15.01 -2.38 -23.75
CA ASN A 54 14.37 -2.38 -25.07
C ASN A 54 14.93 -3.48 -25.98
N SER A 55 14.32 -3.70 -27.14
CA SER A 55 14.73 -4.73 -28.09
C SER A 55 15.95 -4.36 -28.94
N ASP A 56 16.36 -3.09 -28.93
CA ASP A 56 17.36 -2.55 -29.87
C ASP A 56 18.78 -2.57 -29.30
N VAL A 57 18.96 -3.14 -28.11
CA VAL A 57 20.19 -3.17 -27.34
C VAL A 57 20.52 -4.61 -26.96
N ASP A 58 21.80 -4.96 -27.02
CA ASP A 58 22.31 -6.25 -26.52
C ASP A 58 22.52 -6.17 -25.00
N TYR A 59 22.20 -7.30 -24.33
CA TYR A 59 22.30 -7.43 -22.89
C TYR A 59 23.12 -8.64 -22.49
N ILE A 60 23.70 -8.58 -21.31
CA ILE A 60 24.21 -9.75 -20.56
C ILE A 60 23.24 -9.97 -19.40
N PHE A 61 22.53 -11.09 -19.40
CA PHE A 61 21.63 -11.49 -18.33
C PHE A 61 22.33 -12.52 -17.45
N TYR A 62 22.43 -12.23 -16.16
CA TYR A 62 22.92 -13.15 -15.13
C TYR A 62 21.73 -13.77 -14.41
N GLY A 63 21.75 -15.07 -14.24
CA GLY A 63 20.64 -15.79 -13.60
C GLY A 63 20.74 -17.30 -13.79
N SER A 64 19.61 -17.98 -13.79
CA SER A 64 19.55 -19.44 -13.88
C SER A 64 18.37 -19.93 -14.73
N LEU A 65 18.50 -21.14 -15.26
CA LEU A 65 17.44 -21.82 -15.97
C LEU A 65 16.46 -22.42 -14.95
N VAL A 66 15.17 -22.10 -15.11
CA VAL A 66 14.09 -22.56 -14.23
C VAL A 66 13.00 -23.22 -15.07
N ASN A 67 12.47 -24.35 -14.59
CA ASN A 67 11.30 -24.99 -15.21
C ASN A 67 10.03 -24.60 -14.45
N HIS A 68 9.28 -23.67 -15.02
CA HIS A 68 8.03 -23.20 -14.41
C HIS A 68 6.88 -24.17 -14.71
N PRO A 69 6.08 -24.63 -13.70
CA PRO A 69 5.03 -25.65 -13.90
C PRO A 69 4.00 -25.32 -14.98
N LYS A 70 3.71 -24.04 -15.20
CA LYS A 70 2.69 -23.57 -16.16
C LYS A 70 3.28 -23.05 -17.48
N TYR A 71 4.48 -22.49 -17.47
CA TYR A 71 5.07 -21.76 -18.60
C TYR A 71 6.32 -22.40 -19.18
N GLY A 72 6.72 -23.58 -18.67
CA GLY A 72 7.88 -24.34 -19.17
C GLY A 72 9.23 -23.71 -18.80
N VAL A 73 10.22 -24.00 -19.64
CA VAL A 73 11.61 -23.58 -19.40
C VAL A 73 11.75 -22.07 -19.63
N GLN A 74 12.30 -21.37 -18.62
CA GLN A 74 12.53 -19.94 -18.63
C GLN A 74 13.90 -19.63 -18.00
N TYR A 75 14.54 -18.56 -18.47
CA TYR A 75 15.72 -18.00 -17.83
C TYR A 75 15.29 -16.92 -16.83
N GLN A 76 15.48 -17.20 -15.55
CA GLN A 76 15.17 -16.25 -14.49
C GLN A 76 16.37 -15.32 -14.30
N VAL A 77 16.18 -14.05 -14.71
CA VAL A 77 17.22 -13.03 -14.62
C VAL A 77 17.26 -12.46 -13.22
N GLU A 78 18.44 -12.55 -12.60
CA GLU A 78 18.72 -11.97 -11.28
C GLU A 78 19.32 -10.58 -11.39
N THR A 79 20.28 -10.40 -12.32
CA THR A 79 20.90 -9.11 -12.65
C THR A 79 21.16 -9.03 -14.15
N TYR A 80 21.34 -7.83 -14.68
CA TYR A 80 21.64 -7.63 -16.07
C TYR A 80 22.58 -6.43 -16.28
N GLU A 81 23.28 -6.46 -17.39
CA GLU A 81 24.11 -5.35 -17.87
C GLU A 81 23.80 -5.09 -19.35
N VAL A 82 23.88 -3.82 -19.74
CA VAL A 82 23.89 -3.46 -21.17
C VAL A 82 25.25 -3.87 -21.72
N LYS A 83 25.25 -4.72 -22.75
CA LYS A 83 26.49 -5.02 -23.45
C LYS A 83 26.94 -3.77 -24.20
N PRO A 84 28.11 -3.18 -23.89
CA PRO A 84 28.59 -2.02 -24.60
C PRO A 84 28.65 -2.32 -26.11
N PRO A 85 28.18 -1.41 -26.98
CA PRO A 85 28.29 -1.61 -28.43
C PRO A 85 29.77 -1.73 -28.80
N SER A 86 30.13 -2.86 -29.43
CA SER A 86 31.52 -3.19 -29.75
C SER A 86 31.87 -2.88 -31.21
N ASP A 87 30.88 -2.47 -32.02
CA ASP A 87 31.02 -2.16 -33.43
C ASP A 87 30.20 -0.92 -33.83
N ILE A 88 30.49 -0.39 -35.00
CA ILE A 88 29.89 0.84 -35.53
C ILE A 88 28.36 0.71 -35.69
N ASP A 89 27.86 -0.42 -36.18
CA ASP A 89 26.44 -0.61 -36.46
C ASP A 89 25.65 -0.71 -35.16
N SER A 90 26.20 -1.42 -34.17
CA SER A 90 25.62 -1.49 -32.81
C SER A 90 25.57 -0.12 -32.12
N LEU A 91 26.60 0.74 -32.32
CA LEU A 91 26.59 2.12 -31.81
C LEU A 91 25.49 2.96 -32.45
N VAL A 92 25.29 2.84 -33.76
CA VAL A 92 24.21 3.55 -34.46
C VAL A 92 22.85 3.11 -33.93
N LEU A 93 22.61 1.81 -33.80
CA LEU A 93 21.38 1.26 -33.19
C LEU A 93 21.16 1.75 -31.78
N TYR A 94 22.17 1.71 -30.95
CA TYR A 94 22.09 2.20 -29.55
C TYR A 94 21.68 3.67 -29.49
N LEU A 95 22.32 4.53 -30.27
CA LEU A 95 22.02 5.97 -30.26
C LEU A 95 20.65 6.29 -30.88
N SER A 96 20.12 5.45 -31.76
CA SER A 96 18.81 5.61 -32.42
C SER A 96 17.66 4.86 -31.75
N SER A 97 17.92 4.15 -30.64
CA SER A 97 16.98 3.22 -29.95
C SER A 97 15.74 3.87 -29.29
N GLY A 98 15.54 5.20 -29.49
CA GLY A 98 14.47 5.92 -28.78
C GLY A 98 14.83 6.38 -27.36
N MET A 99 15.89 5.86 -26.77
CA MET A 99 16.44 6.30 -25.49
C MET A 99 16.88 7.78 -25.51
N PHE A 100 17.32 8.24 -26.68
CA PHE A 100 17.80 9.60 -26.90
C PHE A 100 16.80 10.40 -27.73
N TYR A 101 15.95 11.15 -27.07
CA TYR A 101 14.87 11.91 -27.72
C TYR A 101 15.39 12.83 -28.84
N GLY A 102 14.84 12.67 -30.05
CA GLY A 102 15.15 13.46 -31.20
C GLY A 102 16.46 13.07 -31.91
N ILE A 103 17.01 11.89 -31.63
CA ILE A 103 18.14 11.29 -32.33
C ILE A 103 17.61 10.09 -33.13
N GLY A 104 17.44 10.29 -34.44
CA GLY A 104 17.11 9.21 -35.37
C GLY A 104 18.36 8.61 -36.00
N GLU A 105 18.18 7.49 -36.69
CA GLU A 105 19.25 6.69 -37.32
C GLU A 105 20.24 7.53 -38.15
N LYS A 106 19.74 8.46 -38.97
CA LYS A 106 20.59 9.35 -39.79
C LYS A 106 21.50 10.25 -38.96
N THR A 107 21.01 10.73 -37.83
CA THR A 107 21.81 11.59 -36.92
C THR A 107 22.78 10.72 -36.14
N ALA A 108 22.33 9.58 -35.61
CA ALA A 108 23.18 8.61 -34.92
C ALA A 108 24.35 8.18 -35.83
N LYS A 109 24.08 7.82 -37.06
CA LYS A 109 25.12 7.46 -38.04
C LYS A 109 26.16 8.58 -38.23
N ARG A 110 25.75 9.84 -38.40
CA ARG A 110 26.68 10.95 -38.53
C ARG A 110 27.55 11.17 -37.30
N ILE A 111 27.00 10.94 -36.11
CA ILE A 111 27.77 11.03 -34.87
C ILE A 111 28.82 9.92 -34.85
N VAL A 112 28.42 8.68 -35.10
CA VAL A 112 29.30 7.52 -35.10
C VAL A 112 30.34 7.59 -36.19
N ASP A 113 29.97 8.04 -37.43
CA ASP A 113 30.92 8.23 -38.53
C ASP A 113 32.03 9.24 -38.14
N LYS A 114 31.73 10.24 -37.34
CA LYS A 114 32.69 11.26 -36.91
C LYS A 114 33.61 10.80 -35.77
N PHE A 115 33.06 10.07 -34.79
CA PHE A 115 33.78 9.73 -33.53
C PHE A 115 34.17 8.25 -33.45
N GLY A 116 33.68 7.41 -34.35
CA GLY A 116 33.97 5.97 -34.37
C GLY A 116 33.56 5.26 -33.09
N LEU A 117 34.36 4.30 -32.68
CA LEU A 117 34.14 3.54 -31.42
C LEU A 117 34.25 4.41 -30.14
N ASN A 118 34.86 5.60 -30.21
CA ASN A 118 34.97 6.50 -29.09
C ASN A 118 33.73 7.35 -28.89
N THR A 119 32.65 7.15 -29.63
CA THR A 119 31.44 7.96 -29.62
C THR A 119 30.86 8.14 -28.19
N ILE A 120 30.73 7.06 -27.42
CA ILE A 120 30.20 7.12 -26.04
C ILE A 120 31.09 7.95 -25.14
N GLU A 121 32.41 7.74 -25.19
CA GLU A 121 33.40 8.49 -24.43
C GLU A 121 33.36 9.99 -24.75
N VAL A 122 33.22 10.35 -26.03
CA VAL A 122 33.09 11.73 -26.46
C VAL A 122 31.78 12.35 -25.97
N ILE A 123 30.66 11.64 -26.03
CA ILE A 123 29.39 12.12 -25.47
C ILE A 123 29.52 12.37 -23.95
N LYS A 124 30.24 11.50 -23.23
CA LYS A 124 30.43 11.63 -21.77
C LYS A 124 31.36 12.78 -21.40
N ASN A 125 32.49 12.89 -22.07
CA ASN A 125 33.55 13.79 -21.61
C ASN A 125 33.59 15.12 -22.37
N ASP A 126 33.06 15.16 -23.60
CA ASP A 126 33.08 16.35 -24.49
C ASP A 126 31.81 16.43 -25.37
N TYR A 127 30.62 16.44 -24.74
CA TYR A 127 29.36 16.58 -25.47
C TYR A 127 29.26 17.85 -26.34
N PRO A 128 29.94 18.99 -26.04
CA PRO A 128 29.95 20.13 -26.94
C PRO A 128 30.50 19.80 -28.33
N SER A 129 31.48 18.92 -28.47
CA SER A 129 32.01 18.46 -29.76
C SER A 129 30.98 17.64 -30.54
N VAL A 130 30.03 16.98 -29.85
CA VAL A 130 28.91 16.27 -30.50
C VAL A 130 27.89 17.26 -31.09
N ALA A 131 27.71 18.41 -30.48
CA ALA A 131 26.81 19.45 -30.96
C ALA A 131 27.18 20.03 -32.34
N ILE A 132 28.44 19.85 -32.79
CA ILE A 132 28.92 20.34 -34.07
C ILE A 132 28.47 19.41 -35.23
N VAL A 133 27.99 18.19 -34.92
CA VAL A 133 27.53 17.24 -35.93
C VAL A 133 26.21 17.74 -36.54
N SER A 134 26.11 17.64 -37.88
CA SER A 134 24.91 18.09 -38.61
C SER A 134 23.64 17.35 -38.11
N GLY A 135 22.63 18.12 -37.70
CA GLY A 135 21.38 17.61 -37.10
C GLY A 135 21.39 17.58 -35.56
N MET A 136 22.55 17.92 -34.95
CA MET A 136 22.69 18.09 -33.52
C MET A 136 22.56 19.56 -33.08
N THR A 137 22.26 19.75 -31.81
CA THR A 137 22.31 21.03 -31.08
C THR A 137 22.96 20.79 -29.74
N ILE A 138 23.46 21.84 -29.10
CA ILE A 138 24.08 21.75 -27.78
C ILE A 138 23.07 21.16 -26.74
N THR A 139 21.79 21.49 -26.87
CA THR A 139 20.73 20.95 -26.00
C THR A 139 20.53 19.45 -26.18
N LYS A 140 20.55 18.95 -27.43
CA LYS A 140 20.45 17.51 -27.74
C LYS A 140 21.69 16.77 -27.22
N ALA A 141 22.88 17.29 -27.48
CA ALA A 141 24.13 16.70 -27.04
C ALA A 141 24.21 16.62 -25.50
N ARG A 142 23.78 17.67 -24.80
CA ARG A 142 23.70 17.69 -23.35
C ARG A 142 22.70 16.66 -22.81
N ARG A 143 21.52 16.53 -23.41
CA ARG A 143 20.54 15.50 -23.01
C ARG A 143 21.08 14.08 -23.20
N MET A 144 21.84 13.83 -24.27
CA MET A 144 22.51 12.54 -24.47
C MET A 144 23.54 12.27 -23.37
N HIS A 145 24.38 13.26 -23.06
CA HIS A 145 25.34 13.18 -21.97
C HIS A 145 24.64 12.87 -20.62
N ASP A 146 23.63 13.70 -20.27
CA ASP A 146 22.92 13.57 -19.00
C ASP A 146 22.29 12.16 -18.87
N LYS A 147 21.69 11.62 -19.94
CA LYS A 147 21.08 10.30 -19.95
C LYS A 147 22.07 9.15 -19.83
N ILE A 148 23.24 9.25 -20.49
CA ILE A 148 24.29 8.22 -20.38
C ILE A 148 24.85 8.20 -18.95
N VAL A 149 25.17 9.38 -18.40
CA VAL A 149 25.71 9.49 -17.04
C VAL A 149 24.69 9.03 -15.98
N GLU A 150 23.42 9.39 -16.14
CA GLU A 150 22.34 8.92 -15.26
C GLU A 150 22.20 7.39 -15.27
N ASN A 151 22.22 6.78 -16.45
CA ASN A 151 22.12 5.33 -16.58
C ASN A 151 23.30 4.59 -15.92
N GLU A 152 24.53 5.10 -16.08
CA GLU A 152 25.70 4.51 -15.43
C GLU A 152 25.62 4.62 -13.91
N LEU A 153 25.26 5.81 -13.38
CA LEU A 153 25.08 6.01 -11.94
C LEU A 153 24.00 5.09 -11.36
N ASN A 154 22.90 4.93 -12.08
CA ASN A 154 21.83 4.03 -11.65
C ASN A 154 22.29 2.57 -11.64
N GLN A 155 23.06 2.13 -12.63
CA GLN A 155 23.61 0.77 -12.65
C GLN A 155 24.60 0.54 -11.51
N GLU A 156 25.51 1.48 -11.24
CA GLU A 156 26.44 1.40 -10.10
C GLU A 156 25.69 1.32 -8.75
N LEU A 157 24.64 2.13 -8.58
CA LEU A 157 23.81 2.09 -7.38
C LEU A 157 23.09 0.75 -7.24
N ILE A 158 22.51 0.21 -8.30
CA ILE A 158 21.82 -1.09 -8.30
C ILE A 158 22.81 -2.20 -7.92
N ILE A 159 24.03 -2.20 -8.48
CA ILE A 159 25.07 -3.18 -8.14
C ILE A 159 25.46 -3.07 -6.66
N LYS A 160 25.65 -1.84 -6.16
CA LYS A 160 25.99 -1.57 -4.75
C LYS A 160 24.87 -2.06 -3.81
N LEU A 161 23.61 -1.79 -4.16
CA LEU A 161 22.43 -2.25 -3.40
C LEU A 161 22.31 -3.77 -3.35
N ASN A 162 22.49 -4.44 -4.50
CA ASN A 162 22.51 -5.89 -4.55
C ASN A 162 23.65 -6.48 -3.70
N GLY A 163 24.80 -5.81 -3.65
CA GLY A 163 25.92 -6.16 -2.76
C GLY A 163 25.56 -6.06 -1.27
N TYR A 164 24.67 -5.16 -0.90
CA TYR A 164 24.12 -5.06 0.47
C TYR A 164 23.00 -6.07 0.76
N GLY A 165 22.54 -6.85 -0.24
CA GLY A 165 21.49 -7.86 -0.06
C GLY A 165 20.08 -7.39 -0.43
N PHE A 166 19.92 -6.22 -1.06
CA PHE A 166 18.65 -5.87 -1.71
C PHE A 166 18.42 -6.74 -2.93
N THR A 167 17.16 -7.09 -3.18
CA THR A 167 16.79 -7.77 -4.42
C THR A 167 16.86 -6.80 -5.61
N MET A 168 16.95 -7.33 -6.83
CA MET A 168 16.97 -6.51 -8.05
C MET A 168 15.73 -5.60 -8.14
N LYS A 169 14.55 -6.13 -7.78
CA LYS A 169 13.31 -5.36 -7.75
C LYS A 169 13.40 -4.19 -6.78
N GLU A 170 13.77 -4.44 -5.53
CA GLU A 170 13.93 -3.40 -4.51
C GLU A 170 14.95 -2.34 -4.95
N SER A 171 16.08 -2.77 -5.52
CA SER A 171 17.13 -1.86 -6.00
C SER A 171 16.63 -0.94 -7.10
N ILE A 172 15.85 -1.47 -8.05
CA ILE A 172 15.26 -0.68 -9.14
C ILE A 172 14.19 0.27 -8.59
N ASP A 173 13.27 -0.22 -7.74
CA ASP A 173 12.20 0.59 -7.17
C ASP A 173 12.78 1.76 -6.35
N LEU A 174 13.78 1.48 -5.50
CA LEU A 174 14.47 2.49 -4.70
C LEU A 174 15.24 3.50 -5.58
N THR A 175 15.97 3.02 -6.59
CA THR A 175 16.71 3.91 -7.51
C THR A 175 15.76 4.80 -8.31
N THR A 176 14.61 4.27 -8.71
CA THR A 176 13.58 5.02 -9.44
C THR A 176 12.94 6.08 -8.55
N THR A 177 12.66 5.75 -7.29
CA THR A 177 11.98 6.64 -6.34
C THR A 177 12.90 7.75 -5.84
N TYR A 178 14.13 7.43 -5.46
CA TYR A 178 15.04 8.34 -4.76
C TYR A 178 16.16 8.90 -5.64
N GLY A 179 16.45 8.28 -6.79
CA GLY A 179 17.48 8.74 -7.72
C GLY A 179 18.82 8.98 -7.03
N LYS A 180 19.39 10.16 -7.25
CA LYS A 180 20.71 10.57 -6.70
C LYS A 180 20.75 10.64 -5.18
N SER A 181 19.62 10.90 -4.50
CA SER A 181 19.56 10.99 -3.03
C SER A 181 19.67 9.64 -2.33
N LEU A 182 19.50 8.53 -3.07
CA LEU A 182 19.54 7.20 -2.50
C LEU A 182 20.88 6.84 -1.86
N ALA A 183 21.99 7.27 -2.47
CA ALA A 183 23.32 7.05 -1.92
C ALA A 183 23.47 7.71 -0.55
N ASP A 184 23.06 8.98 -0.44
CA ASP A 184 23.10 9.72 0.82
C ASP A 184 22.19 9.10 1.89
N ILE A 185 21.00 8.60 1.50
CA ILE A 185 20.08 7.91 2.41
C ILE A 185 20.74 6.66 2.99
N ILE A 186 21.37 5.84 2.15
CA ILE A 186 22.00 4.59 2.58
C ILE A 186 23.19 4.87 3.51
N GLU A 187 23.99 5.87 3.20
CA GLU A 187 25.18 6.22 3.98
C GLU A 187 24.86 6.92 5.30
N ASN A 188 23.88 7.82 5.30
CA ASN A 188 23.56 8.64 6.47
C ASN A 188 22.45 8.02 7.34
N ASN A 189 21.37 7.54 6.75
CA ASN A 189 20.23 6.98 7.50
C ASN A 189 19.38 6.03 6.66
N ILE A 190 19.78 4.79 6.55
CA ILE A 190 19.07 3.74 5.80
C ILE A 190 17.62 3.51 6.30
N TYR A 191 17.31 3.87 7.56
CA TYR A 191 15.98 3.69 8.13
C TYR A 191 14.93 4.65 7.55
N MET A 192 15.35 5.63 6.73
CA MET A 192 14.40 6.43 5.92
C MET A 192 13.66 5.58 4.87
N LEU A 193 14.15 4.37 4.57
CA LEU A 193 13.53 3.42 3.64
C LEU A 193 12.49 2.51 4.32
N ILE A 194 12.19 2.71 5.62
CA ILE A 194 11.11 1.99 6.31
C ILE A 194 9.77 2.34 5.66
N GLY A 195 8.97 1.32 5.35
CA GLY A 195 7.73 1.42 4.58
C GLY A 195 7.88 0.81 3.18
N GLU A 196 9.05 0.94 2.55
CA GLU A 196 9.36 0.30 1.28
C GLU A 196 10.14 -1.00 1.49
N ILE A 197 11.02 -1.00 2.49
CA ILE A 197 11.84 -2.17 2.87
C ILE A 197 11.52 -2.53 4.33
N PRO A 198 11.35 -3.82 4.66
CA PRO A 198 11.14 -4.27 6.03
C PRO A 198 12.26 -3.85 6.98
N PHE A 199 11.90 -3.44 8.20
CA PHE A 199 12.86 -2.98 9.22
C PHE A 199 13.98 -3.99 9.47
N ASP A 200 13.66 -5.29 9.65
CA ASP A 200 14.64 -6.33 9.97
C ASP A 200 15.73 -6.45 8.91
N LYS A 201 15.36 -6.27 7.64
CA LYS A 201 16.32 -6.28 6.53
C LYS A 201 17.22 -5.05 6.56
N LEU A 202 16.65 -3.86 6.77
CA LEU A 202 17.43 -2.63 6.89
C LEU A 202 18.37 -2.68 8.09
N ASP A 203 17.91 -3.17 9.24
CA ASP A 203 18.73 -3.28 10.45
C ASP A 203 19.89 -4.29 10.27
N THR A 204 19.64 -5.40 9.59
CA THR A 204 20.68 -6.37 9.22
C THR A 204 21.75 -5.73 8.33
N ILE A 205 21.34 -5.00 7.29
CA ILE A 205 22.25 -4.31 6.38
C ILE A 205 23.05 -3.24 7.13
N PHE A 206 22.36 -2.46 7.96
CA PHE A 206 22.99 -1.38 8.74
C PHE A 206 24.08 -1.91 9.67
N LEU A 207 23.81 -3.00 10.38
CA LEU A 207 24.75 -3.62 11.34
C LEU A 207 25.98 -4.25 10.69
N MET A 208 26.01 -4.46 9.37
CA MET A 208 27.22 -4.90 8.68
C MET A 208 28.38 -3.89 8.79
N ASN A 209 28.05 -2.60 8.83
CA ASN A 209 29.04 -1.52 8.75
C ASN A 209 28.95 -0.47 9.89
N HIS A 210 27.96 -0.59 10.80
CA HIS A 210 27.69 0.42 11.82
C HIS A 210 27.55 -0.19 13.22
N SER A 211 27.71 0.65 14.23
CA SER A 211 27.58 0.26 15.64
C SER A 211 26.11 0.02 16.03
N GLU A 212 25.88 -0.98 16.90
CA GLU A 212 24.57 -1.24 17.52
C GLU A 212 23.97 0.00 18.22
N MET A 213 24.83 0.90 18.75
CA MET A 213 24.46 2.09 19.52
C MET A 213 24.37 3.36 18.66
N ASN A 214 24.20 3.23 17.34
CA ASN A 214 24.00 4.37 16.46
C ASN A 214 22.65 5.05 16.74
N GLU A 215 22.63 6.39 16.72
CA GLU A 215 21.44 7.20 17.02
C GLU A 215 20.26 6.92 16.09
N ASN A 216 20.50 6.87 14.78
CA ASN A 216 19.44 6.61 13.79
C ASN A 216 18.82 5.24 14.00
N ARG A 217 19.65 4.23 14.32
CA ARG A 217 19.20 2.88 14.64
C ARG A 217 18.34 2.86 15.91
N ILE A 218 18.77 3.53 16.97
CA ILE A 218 18.02 3.58 18.24
C ILE A 218 16.65 4.22 18.01
N MET A 219 16.60 5.35 17.32
CA MET A 219 15.34 6.02 16.99
C MET A 219 14.42 5.13 16.14
N ALA A 220 14.96 4.47 15.12
CA ALA A 220 14.21 3.54 14.28
C ALA A 220 13.69 2.34 15.07
N LEU A 221 14.50 1.75 15.95
CA LEU A 221 14.09 0.67 16.85
C LEU A 221 12.97 1.10 17.81
N ILE A 222 13.02 2.32 18.33
CA ILE A 222 11.94 2.85 19.17
C ILE A 222 10.62 2.88 18.38
N LEU A 223 10.63 3.52 17.20
CA LEU A 223 9.43 3.64 16.36
C LEU A 223 8.89 2.27 15.94
N HIS A 224 9.76 1.40 15.47
CA HIS A 224 9.40 0.03 15.07
C HIS A 224 8.80 -0.78 16.22
N ASN A 225 9.37 -0.71 17.43
CA ASN A 225 8.84 -1.42 18.57
C ASN A 225 7.51 -0.84 19.08
N ILE A 226 7.28 0.47 19.00
CA ILE A 226 5.96 1.05 19.27
C ILE A 226 4.95 0.47 18.27
N GLU A 227 5.26 0.48 16.99
CA GLU A 227 4.41 -0.06 15.95
C GLU A 227 4.07 -1.53 16.18
N LEU A 228 5.08 -2.39 16.37
CA LEU A 228 4.88 -3.81 16.65
C LEU A 228 4.00 -4.05 17.89
N MET A 229 4.26 -3.33 18.98
CA MET A 229 3.47 -3.48 20.21
C MET A 229 2.02 -3.04 20.03
N CYS A 230 1.77 -2.01 19.23
CA CYS A 230 0.42 -1.58 18.86
C CYS A 230 -0.31 -2.63 18.03
N TYR A 231 0.37 -3.24 17.03
CA TYR A 231 -0.21 -4.35 16.25
C TYR A 231 -0.46 -5.60 17.10
N GLU A 232 0.42 -5.91 18.07
CA GLU A 232 0.28 -7.05 18.99
C GLU A 232 -0.90 -6.89 19.97
N SER A 233 -1.14 -5.66 20.45
CA SER A 233 -2.18 -5.39 21.47
C SER A 233 -3.51 -4.91 20.87
N GLY A 234 -3.51 -4.41 19.61
CA GLY A 234 -4.64 -3.70 19.03
C GLY A 234 -4.80 -2.26 19.53
N ASP A 235 -3.87 -1.75 20.32
CA ASP A 235 -3.86 -0.37 20.82
C ASP A 235 -3.17 0.57 19.80
N THR A 236 -3.27 1.89 20.03
CA THR A 236 -2.55 2.93 19.28
C THR A 236 -1.42 3.57 20.10
N ILE A 237 -1.33 3.25 21.38
CA ILE A 237 -0.33 3.73 22.32
C ILE A 237 0.21 2.58 23.17
N VAL A 238 1.43 2.72 23.66
CA VAL A 238 2.10 1.71 24.50
C VAL A 238 2.61 2.34 25.79
N LYS A 239 2.64 1.57 26.89
CA LYS A 239 3.28 2.04 28.12
C LYS A 239 4.78 2.22 27.92
N SER A 240 5.29 3.41 28.25
CA SER A 240 6.71 3.79 28.13
C SER A 240 7.64 2.78 28.83
N GLU A 241 7.26 2.30 30.01
CA GLU A 241 8.01 1.30 30.76
C GLU A 241 8.13 -0.04 30.00
N LYS A 242 7.02 -0.54 29.42
CA LYS A 242 7.05 -1.79 28.62
C LYS A 242 7.94 -1.66 27.40
N LEU A 243 7.87 -0.50 26.71
CA LEU A 243 8.72 -0.19 25.57
C LEU A 243 10.20 -0.18 25.97
N PHE A 244 10.54 0.48 27.07
CA PHE A 244 11.92 0.50 27.60
C PHE A 244 12.44 -0.90 27.90
N ILE A 245 11.64 -1.76 28.55
CA ILE A 245 12.03 -3.14 28.86
C ILE A 245 12.30 -3.94 27.57
N LYS A 246 11.46 -3.77 26.53
CA LYS A 246 11.63 -4.44 25.23
C LYS A 246 12.92 -3.97 24.55
N LEU A 247 13.19 -2.67 24.51
CA LEU A 247 14.40 -2.09 23.92
C LEU A 247 15.68 -2.49 24.68
N LYS A 248 15.64 -2.53 26.01
CA LYS A 248 16.79 -2.96 26.81
C LYS A 248 17.27 -4.37 26.44
N ARG A 249 16.36 -5.26 26.03
CA ARG A 249 16.72 -6.61 25.53
C ARG A 249 17.44 -6.55 24.20
N CYS A 250 17.04 -5.65 23.29
CA CYS A 250 17.72 -5.47 22.00
C CYS A 250 19.18 -5.01 22.16
N PHE A 251 19.50 -4.28 23.21
CA PHE A 251 20.85 -3.75 23.50
C PHE A 251 21.60 -4.54 24.61
N LYS A 252 21.24 -5.80 24.84
CA LYS A 252 21.92 -6.68 25.84
C LYS A 252 22.08 -6.04 27.22
N GLY A 253 21.19 -5.13 27.60
CA GLY A 253 21.18 -4.47 28.91
C GLY A 253 22.02 -3.19 29.02
N THR A 254 22.76 -2.80 28.00
CA THR A 254 23.59 -1.57 28.01
C THR A 254 22.79 -0.26 27.86
N PHE A 255 21.55 -0.35 27.37
CA PHE A 255 20.67 0.79 27.15
C PHE A 255 20.08 1.32 28.47
N THR A 256 20.36 2.59 28.80
CA THR A 256 19.97 3.20 30.08
C THR A 256 18.62 3.94 29.98
N SER A 257 17.96 4.13 31.11
CA SER A 257 16.71 4.90 31.18
C SER A 257 16.91 6.37 30.77
N SER A 258 18.04 6.97 31.12
CA SER A 258 18.37 8.36 30.72
C SER A 258 18.56 8.47 29.20
N SER A 259 19.25 7.52 28.57
CA SER A 259 19.37 7.45 27.10
C SER A 259 18.00 7.29 26.43
N PHE A 260 17.17 6.39 26.95
CA PHE A 260 15.82 6.18 26.44
C PHE A 260 14.98 7.46 26.45
N LEU A 261 14.94 8.18 27.59
CA LEU A 261 14.22 9.45 27.70
C LEU A 261 14.76 10.50 26.74
N SER A 262 16.08 10.61 26.59
CA SER A 262 16.70 11.53 25.65
C SER A 262 16.25 11.26 24.21
N TYR A 263 16.18 10.00 23.78
CA TYR A 263 15.71 9.64 22.43
C TYR A 263 14.20 9.84 22.26
N LEU A 264 13.40 9.62 23.31
CA LEU A 264 11.97 9.96 23.25
C LEU A 264 11.77 11.47 23.04
N HIS A 265 12.53 12.33 23.75
CA HIS A 265 12.47 13.77 23.54
C HIS A 265 12.87 14.17 22.11
N LYS A 266 13.95 13.59 21.56
CA LYS A 266 14.34 13.83 20.16
C LYS A 266 13.24 13.44 19.18
N LEU A 267 12.62 12.26 19.36
CA LEU A 267 11.52 11.80 18.51
C LEU A 267 10.27 12.67 18.64
N LEU A 268 10.00 13.20 19.83
CA LEU A 268 8.92 14.17 20.07
C LEU A 268 9.18 15.48 19.33
N ASP A 269 10.40 16.04 19.42
CA ASP A 269 10.80 17.25 18.70
C ASP A 269 10.74 17.07 17.19
N LEU A 270 11.10 15.88 16.70
CA LEU A 270 10.97 15.49 15.29
C LEU A 270 9.51 15.18 14.88
N LYS A 271 8.55 15.32 15.80
CA LYS A 271 7.13 15.02 15.57
C LYS A 271 6.86 13.60 15.04
N LYS A 272 7.67 12.64 15.45
CA LYS A 272 7.49 11.21 15.08
C LYS A 272 6.60 10.46 16.07
N ILE A 273 6.58 10.91 17.32
CA ILE A 273 5.78 10.32 18.41
C ILE A 273 4.95 11.37 19.11
N VAL A 274 4.02 10.90 19.92
CA VAL A 274 3.31 11.67 20.95
C VAL A 274 3.52 11.01 22.31
N ILE A 275 3.57 11.81 23.36
CA ILE A 275 3.68 11.35 24.74
C ILE A 275 2.44 11.81 25.50
N LEU A 276 1.70 10.87 26.06
CA LEU A 276 0.45 11.09 26.81
C LEU A 276 0.60 10.45 28.19
N ASN A 277 0.99 11.25 29.18
CA ASN A 277 1.36 10.76 30.51
C ASN A 277 2.45 9.67 30.43
N ASP A 278 2.15 8.44 30.87
CA ASP A 278 3.05 7.29 30.84
C ASP A 278 3.02 6.50 29.52
N PHE A 279 2.28 6.97 28.53
CA PHE A 279 2.12 6.30 27.24
C PHE A 279 2.85 7.04 26.12
N VAL A 280 3.33 6.26 25.18
CA VAL A 280 3.96 6.74 23.94
C VAL A 280 3.23 6.15 22.76
N GLY A 281 2.91 6.96 21.76
CA GLY A 281 2.28 6.52 20.51
C GLY A 281 2.99 7.09 19.29
N LEU A 282 2.79 6.45 18.15
CA LEU A 282 3.24 7.01 16.87
C LEU A 282 2.40 8.22 16.49
N ARG A 283 3.04 9.26 15.97
CA ARG A 283 2.37 10.49 15.56
C ARG A 283 1.30 10.25 14.49
N ASN A 284 1.56 9.38 13.52
CA ASN A 284 0.60 9.04 12.48
C ASN A 284 -0.66 8.34 13.03
N PHE A 285 -0.55 7.49 14.07
CA PHE A 285 -1.72 6.87 14.72
C PHE A 285 -2.58 7.94 15.40
N TYR A 286 -1.94 8.79 16.19
CA TYR A 286 -2.60 9.91 16.88
C TYR A 286 -3.30 10.87 15.90
N ASP A 287 -2.63 11.25 14.80
CA ASP A 287 -3.20 12.14 13.81
C ASP A 287 -4.37 11.46 13.08
N THR A 288 -4.27 10.16 12.77
CA THR A 288 -5.36 9.36 12.20
C THR A 288 -6.60 9.35 13.09
N GLU A 289 -6.45 9.09 14.38
CA GLU A 289 -7.58 9.11 15.34
C GLU A 289 -8.24 10.49 15.43
N ASN A 290 -7.44 11.54 15.50
CA ASN A 290 -7.96 12.91 15.54
C ASN A 290 -8.71 13.28 14.26
N GLU A 291 -8.24 12.85 13.10
CA GLU A 291 -8.90 13.09 11.82
C GLU A 291 -10.21 12.32 11.71
N ILE A 292 -10.25 11.07 12.16
CA ILE A 292 -11.47 10.26 12.25
C ILE A 292 -12.53 11.00 13.08
N ILE A 293 -12.19 11.40 14.30
CA ILE A 293 -13.11 12.08 15.21
C ILE A 293 -13.61 13.40 14.62
N LYS A 294 -12.71 14.21 14.08
CA LYS A 294 -13.05 15.47 13.41
C LYS A 294 -14.01 15.26 12.25
N THR A 295 -13.79 14.24 11.43
CA THR A 295 -14.62 13.92 10.28
C THR A 295 -16.01 13.45 10.71
N ILE A 296 -16.10 12.58 11.72
CA ILE A 296 -17.37 12.13 12.30
C ILE A 296 -18.18 13.29 12.84
N PHE A 297 -17.57 14.20 13.59
CA PHE A 297 -18.27 15.39 14.09
C PHE A 297 -18.76 16.29 12.97
N ASN A 298 -18.03 16.40 11.85
CA ASN A 298 -18.50 17.15 10.68
C ASN A 298 -19.71 16.49 10.00
N ILE A 299 -19.70 15.18 9.84
CA ILE A 299 -20.85 14.41 9.33
C ILE A 299 -22.08 14.62 10.25
N ASN A 300 -21.90 14.62 11.56
CA ASN A 300 -23.00 14.79 12.53
C ASN A 300 -23.57 16.20 12.62
N LYS A 301 -22.90 17.23 12.11
CA LYS A 301 -23.46 18.60 12.04
C LYS A 301 -24.66 18.69 11.11
N ILE A 302 -24.71 17.84 10.11
CA ILE A 302 -25.83 17.79 9.15
C ILE A 302 -26.95 16.95 9.79
N LYS A 303 -28.06 17.58 10.16
CA LYS A 303 -29.20 16.87 10.77
C LYS A 303 -30.34 16.80 9.78
N GLU A 304 -30.84 15.61 9.52
CA GLU A 304 -32.09 15.40 8.82
C GLU A 304 -33.27 15.51 9.80
N THR A 305 -34.25 16.38 9.47
CA THR A 305 -35.38 16.64 10.33
C THR A 305 -36.61 15.85 9.86
N TYR A 306 -36.63 14.56 10.21
CA TYR A 306 -37.85 13.75 10.02
C TYR A 306 -38.68 13.74 11.31
N ARG A 307 -40.01 13.95 11.18
CA ARG A 307 -40.94 13.89 12.31
C ARG A 307 -41.07 12.46 12.83
N ASP A 308 -41.05 12.29 14.15
CA ASP A 308 -41.13 10.99 14.82
C ASP A 308 -42.34 10.17 14.42
N GLU A 309 -43.50 10.86 14.24
CA GLU A 309 -44.72 10.23 13.81
C GLU A 309 -44.59 9.55 12.43
N LYS A 310 -43.87 10.19 11.50
CA LYS A 310 -43.64 9.63 10.16
C LYS A 310 -42.77 8.40 10.23
N ILE A 311 -41.66 8.46 11.04
CA ILE A 311 -40.75 7.32 11.23
C ILE A 311 -41.51 6.17 11.89
N ASN A 312 -42.31 6.43 12.95
CA ASN A 312 -43.09 5.40 13.62
C ASN A 312 -44.09 4.72 12.70
N LYS A 313 -44.79 5.49 11.85
CA LYS A 313 -45.71 4.93 10.84
C LYS A 313 -45.00 4.01 9.86
N LEU A 314 -43.78 4.38 9.42
CA LEU A 314 -42.97 3.54 8.52
C LEU A 314 -42.50 2.27 9.21
N ILE A 315 -42.04 2.33 10.47
CA ILE A 315 -41.66 1.16 11.26
C ILE A 315 -42.88 0.22 11.39
N SER A 316 -44.05 0.73 11.81
CA SER A 316 -45.26 -0.10 11.96
C SER A 316 -45.75 -0.69 10.63
N SER A 317 -45.58 0.04 9.53
CA SER A 317 -45.88 -0.44 8.18
C SER A 317 -44.93 -1.57 7.76
N TYR A 318 -43.65 -1.42 8.09
CA TYR A 318 -42.63 -2.43 7.84
C TYR A 318 -42.89 -3.72 8.66
N GLU A 319 -43.19 -3.57 9.97
CA GLU A 319 -43.56 -4.69 10.86
C GLU A 319 -44.73 -5.50 10.29
N LYS A 320 -45.79 -4.85 9.85
CA LYS A 320 -46.98 -5.50 9.25
C LYS A 320 -46.63 -6.20 7.93
N ARG A 321 -45.87 -5.54 7.05
CA ARG A 321 -45.51 -6.07 5.73
C ARG A 321 -44.61 -7.31 5.80
N ASN A 322 -43.74 -7.37 6.80
CA ASN A 322 -42.78 -8.46 6.96
C ASN A 322 -43.16 -9.46 8.06
N ASN A 323 -44.32 -9.30 8.69
CA ASN A 323 -44.81 -10.13 9.79
C ASN A 323 -43.80 -10.32 10.93
N ILE A 324 -43.21 -9.18 11.37
CA ILE A 324 -42.25 -9.11 12.46
C ILE A 324 -42.68 -8.02 13.47
N ILE A 325 -42.19 -8.15 14.69
CA ILE A 325 -42.41 -7.14 15.74
C ILE A 325 -41.01 -6.79 16.31
N PHE A 326 -40.66 -5.51 16.23
CA PHE A 326 -39.45 -5.00 16.85
C PHE A 326 -39.67 -4.68 18.33
N ASN A 327 -38.71 -4.99 19.17
CA ASN A 327 -38.70 -4.48 20.56
C ASN A 327 -38.30 -3.00 20.61
N ASP A 328 -38.33 -2.39 21.79
CA ASP A 328 -38.06 -0.97 21.97
C ASP A 328 -36.61 -0.59 21.61
N GLU A 329 -35.62 -1.46 21.94
CA GLU A 329 -34.20 -1.27 21.57
C GLU A 329 -34.03 -1.22 20.05
N GLN A 330 -34.65 -2.16 19.33
CA GLN A 330 -34.60 -2.24 17.87
C GLN A 330 -35.30 -1.05 17.22
N LYS A 331 -36.49 -0.64 17.73
CA LYS A 331 -37.17 0.57 17.27
C LYS A 331 -36.33 1.83 17.51
N SER A 332 -35.68 1.92 18.66
CA SER A 332 -34.77 3.03 18.98
C SER A 332 -33.57 3.06 18.02
N ALA A 333 -32.96 1.90 17.73
CA ALA A 333 -31.85 1.80 16.78
C ALA A 333 -32.25 2.25 15.36
N ILE A 334 -33.41 1.81 14.87
CA ILE A 334 -33.94 2.22 13.57
C ILE A 334 -34.19 3.75 13.56
N LYS A 335 -34.87 4.28 14.56
CA LYS A 335 -35.13 5.73 14.66
C LYS A 335 -33.84 6.54 14.74
N GLY A 336 -32.91 6.13 15.57
CA GLY A 336 -31.62 6.80 15.73
C GLY A 336 -30.83 6.84 14.42
N SER A 337 -30.77 5.75 13.69
CA SER A 337 -30.10 5.66 12.40
C SER A 337 -30.73 6.55 11.32
N ILE A 338 -32.05 6.76 11.37
CA ILE A 338 -32.73 7.65 10.43
C ILE A 338 -32.45 9.12 10.76
N LYS A 339 -32.43 9.49 12.04
CA LYS A 339 -32.29 10.88 12.48
C LYS A 339 -30.88 11.42 12.46
N ASN A 340 -29.87 10.56 12.61
CA ASN A 340 -28.48 10.99 12.69
C ASN A 340 -27.72 10.59 11.42
N ASN A 341 -26.78 11.42 11.01
CA ASN A 341 -25.95 11.11 9.84
C ASN A 341 -24.77 10.19 10.19
N PHE A 342 -24.28 10.23 11.43
CA PHE A 342 -23.41 9.19 11.97
C PHE A 342 -24.10 8.49 13.12
N TYR A 343 -24.19 7.16 13.04
CA TYR A 343 -24.86 6.37 14.06
C TYR A 343 -24.20 5.00 14.27
N ILE A 344 -24.17 4.53 15.51
CA ILE A 344 -23.60 3.23 15.87
C ILE A 344 -24.66 2.32 16.46
N ILE A 345 -24.75 1.09 15.95
CA ILE A 345 -25.57 0.01 16.51
C ILE A 345 -24.63 -1.08 17.00
N THR A 346 -24.63 -1.34 18.30
CA THR A 346 -23.85 -2.41 18.89
C THR A 346 -24.75 -3.46 19.54
N GLY A 347 -24.35 -4.73 19.48
CA GLY A 347 -25.08 -5.81 20.13
C GLY A 347 -24.42 -7.17 19.89
N GLY A 348 -24.66 -8.11 20.78
CA GLY A 348 -24.13 -9.46 20.71
C GLY A 348 -24.65 -10.26 19.51
N PRO A 349 -24.17 -11.50 19.33
CA PRO A 349 -24.70 -12.40 18.31
C PRO A 349 -26.16 -12.75 18.64
N GLY A 350 -27.03 -12.78 17.61
CA GLY A 350 -28.44 -13.13 17.76
C GLY A 350 -29.37 -12.00 18.22
N THR A 351 -28.90 -10.77 18.38
CA THR A 351 -29.73 -9.61 18.77
C THR A 351 -30.53 -9.00 17.60
N GLY A 352 -30.43 -9.56 16.41
CA GLY A 352 -31.19 -9.09 15.25
C GLY A 352 -30.55 -7.94 14.46
N LYS A 353 -29.25 -7.70 14.61
CA LYS A 353 -28.52 -6.64 13.87
C LYS A 353 -28.82 -6.64 12.36
N THR A 354 -28.74 -7.79 11.71
CA THR A 354 -28.96 -7.89 10.26
C THR A 354 -30.43 -7.60 9.87
N THR A 355 -31.40 -7.98 10.73
CA THR A 355 -32.81 -7.67 10.55
C THR A 355 -33.04 -6.16 10.63
N ILE A 356 -32.38 -5.50 11.55
CA ILE A 356 -32.43 -4.05 11.71
C ILE A 356 -31.80 -3.33 10.50
N ILE A 357 -30.64 -3.81 10.00
CA ILE A 357 -30.03 -3.25 8.78
C ILE A 357 -31.01 -3.30 7.61
N LYS A 358 -31.67 -4.44 7.40
CA LYS A 358 -32.71 -4.57 6.34
C LYS A 358 -33.83 -3.57 6.53
N ALA A 359 -34.36 -3.44 7.75
CA ALA A 359 -35.42 -2.49 8.06
C ALA A 359 -34.97 -1.04 7.82
N ILE A 360 -33.77 -0.67 8.22
CA ILE A 360 -33.19 0.67 8.00
C ILE A 360 -33.10 0.97 6.51
N VAL A 361 -32.58 0.04 5.70
CA VAL A 361 -32.47 0.19 4.25
C VAL A 361 -33.83 0.42 3.61
N ASP A 362 -34.80 -0.44 3.90
CA ASP A 362 -36.14 -0.37 3.31
C ASP A 362 -36.89 0.92 3.75
N ILE A 363 -36.81 1.26 5.02
CA ILE A 363 -37.46 2.49 5.55
C ILE A 363 -36.80 3.74 4.99
N LEU A 364 -35.48 3.79 4.86
CA LEU A 364 -34.78 4.93 4.25
C LEU A 364 -35.13 5.08 2.77
N LYS A 365 -35.28 3.99 2.03
CA LYS A 365 -35.78 4.03 0.64
C LYS A 365 -37.18 4.59 0.55
N ASP A 366 -38.11 4.09 1.40
CA ASP A 366 -39.50 4.58 1.44
C ASP A 366 -39.56 6.10 1.83
N LEU A 367 -38.64 6.53 2.69
CA LEU A 367 -38.58 7.90 3.22
C LEU A 367 -37.98 8.93 2.24
N THR A 368 -36.88 8.53 1.56
CA THR A 368 -36.03 9.42 0.77
C THR A 368 -36.19 9.24 -0.74
N LYS A 369 -36.87 8.17 -1.18
CA LYS A 369 -37.02 7.73 -2.58
C LYS A 369 -35.67 7.35 -3.25
N LEU A 370 -34.63 7.08 -2.45
CA LEU A 370 -33.35 6.60 -2.93
C LEU A 370 -33.48 5.18 -3.49
N GLN A 371 -32.62 4.87 -4.45
CA GLN A 371 -32.51 3.54 -5.04
C GLN A 371 -31.45 2.72 -4.31
N TYR A 372 -31.36 1.42 -4.59
CA TYR A 372 -30.30 0.57 -4.02
C TYR A 372 -28.90 1.04 -4.40
N ASN A 373 -28.72 1.66 -5.57
CA ASN A 373 -27.42 2.19 -6.00
C ASN A 373 -26.95 3.42 -5.22
N ASP A 374 -27.85 4.06 -4.46
CA ASP A 374 -27.52 5.19 -3.58
C ASP A 374 -27.09 4.72 -2.19
N ILE A 375 -27.09 3.40 -1.93
CA ILE A 375 -26.81 2.77 -0.65
C ILE A 375 -25.67 1.77 -0.81
N ALA A 376 -24.56 1.98 -0.09
CA ALA A 376 -23.49 1.02 0.02
C ALA A 376 -23.67 0.16 1.28
N LEU A 377 -23.68 -1.17 1.10
CA LEU A 377 -23.60 -2.15 2.19
C LEU A 377 -22.20 -2.72 2.21
N LEU A 378 -21.48 -2.49 3.29
CA LEU A 378 -20.06 -2.81 3.39
C LEU A 378 -19.78 -3.74 4.58
N ALA A 379 -18.71 -4.51 4.45
CA ALA A 379 -18.16 -5.29 5.56
C ALA A 379 -16.62 -5.40 5.41
N PRO A 380 -15.87 -5.67 6.48
CA PRO A 380 -14.41 -5.85 6.39
C PRO A 380 -14.01 -7.11 5.63
N THR A 381 -14.81 -8.16 5.65
CA THR A 381 -14.50 -9.47 5.03
C THR A 381 -15.49 -9.89 3.95
N GLY A 382 -15.03 -10.71 3.00
CA GLY A 382 -15.88 -11.23 1.92
C GLY A 382 -17.01 -12.15 2.42
N ARG A 383 -16.79 -12.88 3.54
CA ARG A 383 -17.83 -13.71 4.16
C ARG A 383 -18.94 -12.86 4.78
N ALA A 384 -18.57 -11.80 5.49
CA ALA A 384 -19.52 -10.87 6.08
C ALA A 384 -20.31 -10.11 4.99
N SER A 385 -19.65 -9.65 3.91
CA SER A 385 -20.34 -8.97 2.81
C SER A 385 -21.36 -9.86 2.09
N LYS A 386 -21.05 -11.16 1.89
CA LYS A 386 -22.04 -12.12 1.33
C LYS A 386 -23.24 -12.31 2.24
N ARG A 387 -22.99 -12.45 3.55
CA ARG A 387 -24.06 -12.65 4.54
C ARG A 387 -25.03 -11.46 4.61
N ILE A 388 -24.50 -10.24 4.60
CA ILE A 388 -25.34 -9.03 4.59
C ILE A 388 -26.12 -8.93 3.27
N ALA A 389 -25.48 -9.24 2.12
CA ALA A 389 -26.13 -9.21 0.82
C ALA A 389 -27.33 -10.16 0.75
N GLU A 390 -27.15 -11.40 1.21
CA GLU A 390 -28.23 -12.42 1.26
C GLU A 390 -29.39 -12.00 2.18
N SER A 391 -29.06 -11.43 3.34
CA SER A 391 -30.06 -11.06 4.35
C SER A 391 -30.85 -9.81 3.98
N VAL A 392 -30.22 -8.82 3.36
CA VAL A 392 -30.88 -7.58 2.94
C VAL A 392 -31.54 -7.74 1.57
N GLY A 393 -31.03 -8.64 0.74
CA GLY A 393 -31.47 -8.81 -0.65
C GLY A 393 -30.95 -7.70 -1.57
N ALA A 394 -29.76 -7.15 -1.27
CA ALA A 394 -29.10 -6.11 -2.02
C ALA A 394 -27.61 -6.39 -2.17
N ASN A 395 -26.96 -5.76 -3.14
CA ASN A 395 -25.52 -5.92 -3.33
C ASN A 395 -24.75 -5.38 -2.14
N ALA A 396 -23.75 -6.15 -1.69
CA ALA A 396 -22.81 -5.74 -0.67
C ALA A 396 -21.37 -6.04 -1.11
N SER A 397 -20.40 -5.33 -0.58
CA SER A 397 -18.99 -5.52 -0.91
C SER A 397 -18.09 -5.41 0.32
N THR A 398 -16.84 -5.81 0.17
CA THR A 398 -15.83 -5.47 1.17
C THR A 398 -15.44 -4.00 1.04
N ILE A 399 -14.98 -3.40 2.16
CA ILE A 399 -14.48 -2.02 2.15
C ILE A 399 -13.36 -1.84 1.13
N HIS A 400 -12.40 -2.77 1.08
CA HIS A 400 -11.31 -2.76 0.09
C HIS A 400 -11.79 -2.76 -1.36
N LYS A 401 -12.81 -3.59 -1.68
CA LYS A 401 -13.40 -3.62 -3.02
C LYS A 401 -14.16 -2.34 -3.34
N TYR A 402 -14.87 -1.79 -2.37
CA TYR A 402 -15.61 -0.51 -2.50
C TYR A 402 -14.67 0.65 -2.78
N LEU A 403 -13.58 0.75 -2.03
CA LEU A 403 -12.53 1.76 -2.22
C LEU A 403 -11.61 1.47 -3.41
N LYS A 404 -11.81 0.34 -4.11
CA LYS A 404 -11.03 -0.09 -5.28
C LYS A 404 -9.52 -0.16 -4.96
N TRP A 405 -9.16 -1.00 -3.99
CA TRP A 405 -7.76 -1.27 -3.65
C TRP A 405 -6.97 -1.75 -4.86
N ASN A 406 -5.91 -1.01 -5.19
CA ASN A 406 -4.97 -1.38 -6.25
C ASN A 406 -3.74 -2.06 -5.61
N LYS A 407 -3.55 -3.35 -5.92
CA LYS A 407 -2.42 -4.13 -5.38
C LYS A 407 -1.06 -3.67 -5.90
N GLU A 408 -1.03 -3.06 -7.07
CA GLU A 408 0.20 -2.64 -7.73
C GLU A 408 0.75 -1.35 -7.12
N THR A 409 -0.13 -0.40 -6.83
CA THR A 409 0.24 0.89 -6.23
C THR A 409 0.17 0.90 -4.71
N GLY A 410 -0.45 -0.12 -4.07
CA GLY A 410 -0.69 -0.13 -2.63
C GLY A 410 -1.61 0.99 -2.15
N ALA A 411 -2.51 1.50 -3.00
CA ALA A 411 -3.38 2.63 -2.71
C ALA A 411 -4.84 2.35 -3.10
N PHE A 412 -5.76 3.11 -2.53
CA PHE A 412 -7.16 3.12 -2.91
C PHE A 412 -7.39 4.13 -4.05
N THR A 413 -8.25 3.76 -5.02
CA THR A 413 -8.61 4.65 -6.13
C THR A 413 -9.80 5.56 -5.78
N VAL A 414 -10.64 5.12 -4.82
CA VAL A 414 -11.70 5.93 -4.23
C VAL A 414 -11.13 6.54 -2.96
N ASP A 415 -10.96 7.86 -2.97
CA ASP A 415 -10.24 8.64 -1.96
C ASP A 415 -10.85 10.04 -1.80
N GLU A 416 -10.16 10.95 -1.15
CA GLU A 416 -10.61 12.33 -0.92
C GLU A 416 -10.81 13.16 -2.21
N TYR A 417 -10.11 12.82 -3.29
CA TYR A 417 -10.17 13.49 -4.59
C TYR A 417 -11.18 12.83 -5.53
N ASN A 418 -11.48 11.54 -5.32
CA ASN A 418 -12.38 10.75 -6.15
C ASN A 418 -13.39 10.01 -5.27
N LYS A 419 -14.28 10.76 -4.64
CA LYS A 419 -15.27 10.23 -3.70
C LYS A 419 -16.36 9.41 -4.37
N SER A 420 -16.87 8.44 -3.63
CA SER A 420 -18.01 7.64 -4.02
C SER A 420 -19.30 8.47 -4.12
N SER A 421 -20.29 7.98 -4.87
CA SER A 421 -21.56 8.69 -5.12
C SER A 421 -22.66 8.35 -4.13
N GLU A 422 -22.53 7.27 -3.37
CA GLU A 422 -23.55 6.77 -2.47
C GLU A 422 -23.84 7.77 -1.34
N ARG A 423 -25.11 7.88 -1.02
CA ARG A 423 -25.60 8.82 0.00
C ARG A 423 -25.77 8.18 1.37
N ILE A 424 -25.85 6.85 1.40
CA ILE A 424 -25.97 6.06 2.62
C ILE A 424 -24.91 4.96 2.57
N VAL A 425 -24.13 4.86 3.64
CA VAL A 425 -23.13 3.81 3.82
C VAL A 425 -23.42 3.08 5.13
N ILE A 426 -23.64 1.79 5.06
CA ILE A 426 -23.85 0.93 6.23
C ILE A 426 -22.70 -0.08 6.26
N VAL A 427 -22.00 -0.13 7.39
CA VAL A 427 -20.85 -1.02 7.60
C VAL A 427 -21.20 -2.02 8.68
N ASP A 428 -21.28 -3.30 8.33
CA ASP A 428 -21.48 -4.40 9.28
C ASP A 428 -20.13 -4.98 9.73
N GLU A 429 -20.10 -5.66 10.88
CA GLU A 429 -18.92 -6.21 11.54
C GLU A 429 -17.83 -5.15 11.78
N ALA A 430 -18.23 -3.94 12.22
CA ALA A 430 -17.34 -2.79 12.37
C ALA A 430 -16.25 -2.99 13.45
N SER A 431 -16.37 -3.98 14.36
CA SER A 431 -15.33 -4.34 15.32
C SER A 431 -14.02 -4.83 14.69
N MET A 432 -14.08 -5.30 13.43
CA MET A 432 -12.90 -5.81 12.71
C MET A 432 -12.17 -4.75 11.87
N ILE A 433 -12.56 -3.48 11.99
CA ILE A 433 -12.01 -2.40 11.17
C ILE A 433 -10.96 -1.65 12.00
N ASP A 434 -9.73 -1.56 11.48
CA ASP A 434 -8.67 -0.73 12.06
C ASP A 434 -8.84 0.76 11.72
N ILE A 435 -8.08 1.62 12.40
CA ILE A 435 -8.18 3.08 12.23
C ILE A 435 -7.80 3.54 10.81
N PHE A 436 -6.85 2.88 10.16
CA PHE A 436 -6.41 3.27 8.81
C PHE A 436 -7.44 2.92 7.75
N LEU A 437 -7.99 1.71 7.81
CA LEU A 437 -9.04 1.31 6.87
C LEU A 437 -10.29 2.18 7.04
N PHE A 438 -10.61 2.54 8.28
CA PHE A 438 -11.75 3.42 8.55
C PHE A 438 -11.50 4.85 8.08
N LEU A 439 -10.31 5.42 8.29
CA LEU A 439 -9.95 6.73 7.76
C LEU A 439 -10.03 6.76 6.23
N ASN A 440 -9.50 5.74 5.56
CA ASN A 440 -9.61 5.63 4.10
C ASN A 440 -11.09 5.54 3.65
N LEU A 441 -11.95 4.85 4.40
CA LEU A 441 -13.39 4.85 4.11
C LEU A 441 -13.98 6.25 4.25
N LEU A 442 -13.64 6.99 5.31
CA LEU A 442 -14.11 8.37 5.50
C LEU A 442 -13.65 9.31 4.40
N HIS A 443 -12.42 9.15 3.90
CA HIS A 443 -11.89 9.90 2.75
C HIS A 443 -12.64 9.57 1.46
N GLY A 444 -12.96 8.29 1.24
CA GLY A 444 -13.62 7.83 0.00
C GLY A 444 -15.11 8.10 -0.07
N ILE A 445 -15.80 8.43 1.02
CA ILE A 445 -17.23 8.71 1.03
C ILE A 445 -17.53 10.21 0.97
N ARG A 446 -18.76 10.56 0.63
CA ARG A 446 -19.23 11.95 0.56
C ARG A 446 -19.23 12.61 1.93
N ASN A 447 -19.06 13.94 1.97
CA ASN A 447 -19.09 14.70 3.22
C ASN A 447 -20.50 14.78 3.84
N ASP A 448 -21.55 14.66 3.01
CA ASP A 448 -22.97 14.69 3.39
C ASP A 448 -23.60 13.29 3.49
N VAL A 449 -22.77 12.25 3.63
CA VAL A 449 -23.19 10.85 3.72
C VAL A 449 -23.91 10.58 5.04
N LYS A 450 -24.85 9.62 4.99
CA LYS A 450 -25.35 8.96 6.19
C LYS A 450 -24.52 7.68 6.43
N LEU A 451 -23.71 7.65 7.49
CA LEU A 451 -22.84 6.54 7.85
C LEU A 451 -23.34 5.82 9.10
N ILE A 452 -23.65 4.54 8.94
CA ILE A 452 -24.12 3.68 10.04
C ILE A 452 -23.11 2.56 10.26
N LEU A 453 -22.55 2.48 11.46
CA LEU A 453 -21.70 1.38 11.86
C LEU A 453 -22.51 0.37 12.68
N VAL A 454 -22.36 -0.91 12.33
CA VAL A 454 -23.00 -2.01 13.03
C VAL A 454 -21.91 -3.00 13.44
N GLY A 455 -21.88 -3.41 14.70
CA GLY A 455 -20.86 -4.32 15.18
C GLY A 455 -21.18 -4.89 16.56
N ASP A 456 -20.25 -5.66 17.07
CA ASP A 456 -20.31 -6.26 18.38
C ASP A 456 -19.04 -5.91 19.16
N LYS A 457 -19.17 -5.10 20.21
CA LYS A 457 -18.05 -4.64 21.02
C LYS A 457 -17.26 -5.74 21.73
N ASN A 458 -17.85 -6.94 21.86
CA ASN A 458 -17.24 -8.09 22.52
C ASN A 458 -16.64 -9.10 21.52
N GLN A 459 -16.73 -8.85 20.23
CA GLN A 459 -16.04 -9.67 19.21
C GLN A 459 -14.56 -9.32 19.12
N LEU A 460 -13.80 -10.17 18.42
CA LEU A 460 -12.38 -9.94 18.21
C LEU A 460 -12.16 -8.57 17.55
N PRO A 461 -11.19 -7.80 18.05
CA PRO A 461 -10.82 -6.53 17.47
C PRO A 461 -10.20 -6.70 16.08
N SER A 462 -9.89 -5.59 15.43
CA SER A 462 -9.16 -5.54 14.17
C SER A 462 -7.78 -6.20 14.30
N ILE A 463 -7.22 -6.65 13.17
CA ILE A 463 -5.82 -7.14 13.11
C ILE A 463 -4.85 -5.94 13.15
N GLY A 464 -5.28 -4.76 12.69
CA GLY A 464 -4.51 -3.51 12.72
C GLY A 464 -4.68 -2.74 14.03
N PRO A 465 -3.93 -1.64 14.21
CA PRO A 465 -3.99 -0.84 15.43
C PRO A 465 -5.32 -0.09 15.57
N GLY A 466 -5.75 0.07 16.81
CA GLY A 466 -6.94 0.80 17.22
C GLY A 466 -8.19 -0.07 17.36
N ASP A 467 -8.81 -0.02 18.55
CA ASP A 467 -10.12 -0.63 18.82
C ASP A 467 -11.25 0.37 18.50
N LEU A 468 -11.33 0.68 17.18
CA LEU A 468 -12.18 1.75 16.64
C LEU A 468 -13.60 1.74 17.21
N LEU A 469 -14.26 0.58 17.21
CA LEU A 469 -15.67 0.50 17.63
C LEU A 469 -15.83 0.82 19.13
N ASN A 470 -14.98 0.26 19.99
CA ASN A 470 -15.03 0.52 21.43
C ASN A 470 -14.66 1.97 21.77
N ASP A 471 -13.67 2.52 21.10
CA ASP A 471 -13.26 3.90 21.25
C ASP A 471 -14.41 4.85 20.87
N LEU A 472 -15.04 4.66 19.71
CA LEU A 472 -16.19 5.46 19.30
C LEU A 472 -17.40 5.30 20.25
N LEU A 473 -17.60 4.10 20.79
CA LEU A 473 -18.66 3.86 21.78
C LEU A 473 -18.39 4.55 23.11
N SER A 474 -17.15 4.91 23.44
CA SER A 474 -16.80 5.64 24.67
C SER A 474 -17.17 7.12 24.64
N PHE A 475 -17.33 7.70 23.43
CA PHE A 475 -17.70 9.12 23.28
C PHE A 475 -19.17 9.36 23.54
N ASP A 476 -19.52 10.20 24.52
CA ASP A 476 -20.92 10.55 24.85
C ASP A 476 -21.64 11.31 23.75
N ASN A 477 -20.90 12.09 22.97
CA ASN A 477 -21.44 12.90 21.88
C ASN A 477 -21.74 12.12 20.58
N ILE A 478 -21.41 10.83 20.54
CA ILE A 478 -21.72 9.94 19.41
C ILE A 478 -23.05 9.22 19.69
N CYS A 479 -23.99 9.39 18.79
CA CYS A 479 -25.31 8.75 18.88
C CYS A 479 -25.18 7.24 18.62
N LYS A 480 -25.71 6.43 19.54
CA LYS A 480 -25.56 4.97 19.52
C LYS A 480 -26.79 4.27 20.13
N SER A 481 -27.00 3.01 19.73
CA SER A 481 -27.94 2.09 20.36
C SER A 481 -27.23 0.78 20.71
N LYS A 482 -27.56 0.23 21.86
CA LYS A 482 -27.13 -1.08 22.31
C LYS A 482 -28.32 -2.04 22.24
N LEU A 483 -28.12 -3.20 21.63
CA LEU A 483 -29.10 -4.29 21.54
C LEU A 483 -28.68 -5.38 22.54
N GLU A 484 -29.49 -5.62 23.53
CA GLU A 484 -29.23 -6.60 24.62
C GLU A 484 -30.08 -7.86 24.47
N THR A 485 -31.32 -7.72 23.94
CA THR A 485 -32.25 -8.84 23.79
C THR A 485 -31.78 -9.83 22.72
N ILE A 486 -31.58 -11.11 23.08
CA ILE A 486 -31.13 -12.18 22.19
C ILE A 486 -32.34 -12.98 21.68
N TYR A 487 -32.44 -13.13 20.37
CA TYR A 487 -33.54 -13.87 19.69
C TYR A 487 -33.12 -15.21 19.11
N ARG A 488 -31.83 -15.55 19.11
CA ARG A 488 -31.26 -16.69 18.39
C ARG A 488 -31.01 -17.91 19.28
N VAL A 489 -31.70 -18.03 20.40
CA VAL A 489 -31.52 -19.18 21.28
C VAL A 489 -32.52 -20.27 20.87
N ARG A 490 -32.02 -21.46 20.43
CA ARG A 490 -32.82 -22.66 20.44
C ARG A 490 -33.07 -23.05 21.88
N ASP A 491 -34.29 -23.34 22.25
CA ASP A 491 -34.64 -23.86 23.57
C ASP A 491 -33.65 -24.96 23.97
N GLY A 492 -32.96 -24.78 25.11
CA GLY A 492 -31.99 -25.73 25.66
C GLY A 492 -30.50 -25.48 25.37
N SER A 493 -30.12 -24.30 24.87
CA SER A 493 -28.70 -23.93 24.68
C SER A 493 -28.12 -23.18 25.90
N TYR A 494 -27.12 -23.78 26.55
CA TYR A 494 -26.40 -23.19 27.71
C TYR A 494 -25.33 -22.14 27.35
N ILE A 495 -25.27 -21.66 26.09
CA ILE A 495 -24.26 -20.69 25.62
C ILE A 495 -24.43 -19.28 26.24
N ILE A 496 -25.53 -19.02 26.92
CA ILE A 496 -25.82 -17.72 27.57
C ILE A 496 -25.27 -17.65 28.99
N ASP A 497 -25.02 -18.79 29.61
CA ASP A 497 -24.60 -18.89 31.02
C ASP A 497 -23.07 -18.93 31.17
N LEU A 498 -22.31 -18.80 30.09
CA LEU A 498 -20.86 -18.65 30.06
C LEU A 498 -20.46 -17.21 29.71
#